data_8dc5a7d6551cf32656d240ba19f6abe0
#
_entry.id   8dc5a7d6551cf32656d240ba19f6abe0
#
_cell.length_a   1.000
_cell.length_b   1.000
_cell.length_c   1.000
_cell.angle_alpha   90.00
_cell.angle_beta   90.00
_cell.angle_gamma   90.00
#
_symmetry.space_group_name_H-M   'P 1'
#
loop_
_entity.id
_entity.type
_entity.pdbx_description
1 polymer ?
#
loop_
_entity_poly.entity_id
_entity_poly.type
_entity_poly.pdbx_seq_one_letter_code
_entity_poly.pdbx_strand_id
1 'polypeptide(L)'
;CMEYARSAMDLALARGGDQAVVKTKDQITYYGGKTQQMEKNTRVKARVKAQAFRELVETKDKVVVMGHKMPDADAFGSAVAIYRAAKTLNKKAYIVVNEATSAMRPMMEAFAEANNHEQGIVIGSSQAKEIVDRNTVVVVVDTNKPSYTECEEILAMTPTVVVFDHHRRGNEVIQHAALSYVETNASSSCEMVAEILQYFADNVRLKGGEADCIYAGIMIDTDNFMRKTGVRTFEAAAFLRRCGADVTRVHKMFRTDMAEYKARAEAVRHAEVYKGFALTVCPSKGLASPTIVGAQAANELLNIVGVRASIVLTEYNGRIYVSARSIDDVNVQVIMEKMGG
;
A
#
# COMPACT_ATOMS: atom_id res chain seq x y z
N CYS A 1 20.96 -9.57 -29.59
CA CYS A 1 19.93 -10.22 -28.76
C CYS A 1 19.40 -9.28 -27.67
N MET A 2 20.24 -8.61 -26.89
CA MET A 2 19.78 -7.70 -25.80
C MET A 2 18.87 -6.57 -26.29
N GLU A 3 19.18 -5.94 -27.42
CA GLU A 3 18.38 -4.86 -28.01
C GLU A 3 16.98 -5.32 -28.41
N TYR A 4 16.85 -6.51 -28.98
CA TYR A 4 15.56 -7.11 -29.31
C TYR A 4 14.74 -7.46 -28.06
N ALA A 5 15.40 -7.97 -27.02
CA ALA A 5 14.75 -8.28 -25.74
C ALA A 5 14.23 -7.02 -25.03
N ARG A 6 15.04 -5.94 -25.05
CA ARG A 6 14.66 -4.64 -24.49
C ARG A 6 13.46 -4.04 -25.25
N SER A 7 13.53 -4.02 -26.58
CA SER A 7 12.42 -3.57 -27.41
C SER A 7 11.15 -4.44 -27.26
N ALA A 8 11.29 -5.74 -27.04
CA ALA A 8 10.14 -6.61 -26.76
C ALA A 8 9.51 -6.31 -25.40
N MET A 9 10.34 -6.00 -24.41
CA MET A 9 9.90 -5.60 -23.07
C MET A 9 9.16 -4.27 -23.09
N ASP A 10 9.69 -3.26 -23.82
CA ASP A 10 9.03 -1.96 -23.99
C ASP A 10 7.65 -2.12 -24.66
N LEU A 11 7.55 -3.00 -25.66
CA LEU A 11 6.28 -3.32 -26.33
C LEU A 11 5.28 -4.02 -25.40
N ALA A 12 5.76 -4.90 -24.51
CA ALA A 12 4.92 -5.55 -23.49
C ALA A 12 4.40 -4.52 -22.48
N LEU A 13 5.28 -3.66 -21.96
CA LEU A 13 4.95 -2.61 -20.98
C LEU A 13 3.99 -1.57 -21.55
N ALA A 14 4.20 -1.12 -22.80
CA ALA A 14 3.32 -0.17 -23.47
C ALA A 14 1.88 -0.70 -23.68
N ARG A 15 1.67 -2.02 -23.57
CA ARG A 15 0.37 -2.68 -23.71
C ARG A 15 -0.20 -3.21 -22.39
N GLY A 16 0.33 -2.73 -21.25
CA GLY A 16 -0.17 -3.09 -19.93
C GLY A 16 0.66 -4.12 -19.17
N GLY A 17 1.72 -4.66 -19.78
CA GLY A 17 2.70 -5.53 -19.10
C GLY A 17 2.25 -6.96 -18.78
N ASP A 18 1.03 -7.33 -19.15
CA ASP A 18 0.40 -8.63 -18.86
C ASP A 18 0.60 -9.70 -19.96
N GLN A 19 1.58 -9.47 -20.84
CA GLN A 19 1.84 -10.30 -22.00
C GLN A 19 3.33 -10.60 -22.18
N ALA A 20 3.61 -11.72 -22.83
CA ALA A 20 4.94 -12.02 -23.33
C ALA A 20 5.06 -11.58 -24.79
N VAL A 21 6.13 -10.86 -25.10
CA VAL A 21 6.44 -10.43 -26.47
C VAL A 21 7.71 -11.14 -26.93
N VAL A 22 7.61 -11.85 -28.03
CA VAL A 22 8.74 -12.47 -28.70
C VAL A 22 9.05 -11.67 -29.95
N LYS A 23 10.23 -11.03 -29.98
CA LYS A 23 10.69 -10.25 -31.13
C LYS A 23 11.88 -10.95 -31.80
N THR A 24 11.69 -11.34 -33.04
CA THR A 24 12.74 -11.84 -33.93
C THR A 24 13.13 -10.74 -34.94
N LYS A 25 14.07 -11.03 -35.83
CA LYS A 25 14.50 -10.09 -36.87
C LYS A 25 13.35 -9.73 -37.83
N ASP A 26 12.46 -10.67 -38.09
CA ASP A 26 11.43 -10.58 -39.13
C ASP A 26 10.00 -10.56 -38.58
N GLN A 27 9.79 -10.83 -37.26
CA GLN A 27 8.47 -10.96 -36.68
C GLN A 27 8.41 -10.53 -35.21
N ILE A 28 7.28 -9.94 -34.84
CA ILE A 28 6.91 -9.69 -33.44
C ILE A 28 5.66 -10.49 -33.15
N THR A 29 5.73 -11.38 -32.15
CA THR A 29 4.61 -12.20 -31.72
C THR A 29 4.23 -11.88 -30.28
N TYR A 30 2.93 -11.69 -30.02
CA TYR A 30 2.38 -11.39 -28.71
C TYR A 30 1.66 -12.60 -28.15
N TYR A 31 1.92 -12.94 -26.89
CA TYR A 31 1.30 -14.03 -26.15
C TYR A 31 0.66 -13.48 -24.87
N GLY A 32 -0.62 -13.70 -24.66
CA GLY A 32 -1.39 -13.11 -23.54
C GLY A 32 -1.96 -11.73 -23.89
N GLY A 33 -2.29 -10.95 -22.87
CA GLY A 33 -2.77 -9.57 -23.05
C GLY A 33 -4.21 -9.49 -23.56
N LYS A 34 -5.18 -9.90 -22.71
CA LYS A 34 -6.60 -9.64 -22.93
C LYS A 34 -7.16 -8.85 -21.76
N THR A 35 -6.95 -7.55 -21.75
CA THR A 35 -7.35 -6.63 -20.67
C THR A 35 -8.83 -6.81 -20.26
N GLN A 36 -9.74 -7.00 -21.20
CA GLN A 36 -11.15 -7.26 -20.89
C GLN A 36 -11.44 -8.65 -20.27
N GLN A 37 -10.62 -9.67 -20.56
CA GLN A 37 -10.73 -10.98 -19.90
C GLN A 37 -10.12 -10.98 -18.51
N MET A 38 -9.10 -10.16 -18.26
CA MET A 38 -8.54 -9.99 -16.92
C MET A 38 -9.55 -9.38 -15.95
N GLU A 39 -10.29 -8.35 -16.33
CA GLU A 39 -11.30 -7.71 -15.46
C GLU A 39 -12.41 -8.68 -15.03
N LYS A 40 -12.93 -9.51 -15.93
CA LYS A 40 -13.90 -10.56 -15.57
C LYS A 40 -13.33 -11.62 -14.64
N ASN A 41 -12.08 -12.05 -14.87
CA ASN A 41 -11.41 -13.03 -14.03
C ASN A 41 -11.08 -12.48 -12.63
N THR A 42 -10.73 -11.20 -12.49
CA THR A 42 -10.43 -10.61 -11.18
C THR A 42 -11.66 -10.50 -10.31
N ARG A 43 -12.81 -10.05 -10.82
CA ARG A 43 -14.09 -10.01 -10.06
C ARG A 43 -14.53 -11.40 -9.61
N VAL A 44 -14.40 -12.42 -10.47
CA VAL A 44 -14.72 -13.81 -10.10
C VAL A 44 -13.77 -14.29 -9.00
N LYS A 45 -12.47 -14.02 -9.12
CA LYS A 45 -11.48 -14.34 -8.08
C LYS A 45 -11.80 -13.63 -6.76
N ALA A 46 -12.08 -12.34 -6.78
CA ALA A 46 -12.43 -11.58 -5.59
C ALA A 46 -13.66 -12.15 -4.89
N ARG A 47 -14.70 -12.51 -5.64
CA ARG A 47 -15.90 -13.15 -5.10
C ARG A 47 -15.61 -14.49 -4.44
N VAL A 48 -14.83 -15.36 -5.11
CA VAL A 48 -14.42 -16.67 -4.55
C VAL A 48 -13.58 -16.49 -3.31
N LYS A 49 -12.63 -15.54 -3.32
CA LYS A 49 -11.78 -15.24 -2.16
C LYS A 49 -12.57 -14.62 -1.00
N ALA A 50 -13.55 -13.77 -1.28
CA ALA A 50 -14.44 -13.21 -0.29
C ALA A 50 -15.27 -14.29 0.42
N GLN A 51 -15.84 -15.24 -0.36
CA GLN A 51 -16.59 -16.35 0.20
C GLN A 51 -15.69 -17.26 1.06
N ALA A 52 -14.51 -17.63 0.56
CA ALA A 52 -13.56 -18.45 1.31
C ALA A 52 -13.10 -17.75 2.61
N PHE A 53 -12.84 -16.45 2.56
CA PHE A 53 -12.49 -15.67 3.74
C PHE A 53 -13.65 -15.63 4.74
N ARG A 54 -14.87 -15.42 4.28
CA ARG A 54 -16.06 -15.44 5.12
C ARG A 54 -16.20 -16.77 5.85
N GLU A 55 -16.09 -17.90 5.15
CA GLU A 55 -16.18 -19.24 5.75
C GLU A 55 -15.12 -19.45 6.84
N LEU A 56 -13.87 -19.01 6.60
CA LEU A 56 -12.83 -19.07 7.62
C LEU A 56 -13.18 -18.24 8.85
N VAL A 57 -13.69 -17.02 8.69
CA VAL A 57 -14.08 -16.15 9.81
C VAL A 57 -15.29 -16.70 10.56
N GLU A 58 -16.28 -17.28 9.87
CA GLU A 58 -17.47 -17.87 10.49
C GLU A 58 -17.13 -19.00 11.46
N THR A 59 -16.11 -19.82 11.12
CA THR A 59 -15.68 -20.99 11.91
C THR A 59 -14.86 -20.64 13.14
N LYS A 60 -14.44 -19.38 13.31
CA LYS A 60 -13.55 -18.93 14.39
C LYS A 60 -14.22 -17.90 15.29
N ASP A 61 -13.65 -17.69 16.47
CA ASP A 61 -14.22 -16.79 17.47
C ASP A 61 -13.77 -15.33 17.27
N LYS A 62 -12.56 -15.14 16.72
CA LYS A 62 -11.93 -13.85 16.63
C LYS A 62 -11.01 -13.72 15.44
N VAL A 63 -10.78 -12.47 15.04
CA VAL A 63 -9.86 -12.08 13.96
C VAL A 63 -8.80 -11.15 14.52
N VAL A 64 -7.54 -11.41 14.23
CA VAL A 64 -6.42 -10.53 14.51
C VAL A 64 -5.78 -10.17 13.18
N VAL A 65 -5.76 -8.89 12.84
CA VAL A 65 -5.17 -8.40 11.59
C VAL A 65 -3.92 -7.60 11.86
N MET A 66 -2.91 -7.80 11.03
CA MET A 66 -1.66 -7.05 11.07
C MET A 66 -1.15 -6.74 9.66
N GLY A 67 -0.46 -5.61 9.53
CA GLY A 67 0.29 -5.24 8.34
C GLY A 67 1.79 -5.55 8.50
N HIS A 68 2.59 -4.80 7.72
CA HIS A 68 4.05 -4.83 7.84
C HIS A 68 4.54 -3.96 8.99
N LYS A 69 5.78 -4.20 9.46
CA LYS A 69 6.51 -3.34 10.40
C LYS A 69 6.57 -1.91 9.84
N MET A 70 6.39 -0.91 10.73
CA MET A 70 6.25 0.49 10.33
C MET A 70 5.10 0.69 9.32
N PRO A 71 3.86 0.39 9.72
CA PRO A 71 2.72 0.37 8.82
C PRO A 71 2.48 1.75 8.20
N ASP A 72 2.07 1.73 6.96
CA ASP A 72 1.67 2.90 6.19
C ASP A 72 0.13 3.02 6.07
N ALA A 73 -0.32 3.92 5.21
CA ALA A 73 -1.74 4.16 5.01
C ALA A 73 -2.47 2.95 4.39
N ASP A 74 -1.81 2.20 3.50
CA ASP A 74 -2.42 1.04 2.85
C ASP A 74 -2.53 -0.14 3.81
N ALA A 75 -1.48 -0.43 4.58
CA ALA A 75 -1.49 -1.46 5.61
C ALA A 75 -2.59 -1.20 6.66
N PHE A 76 -2.69 0.05 7.18
CA PHE A 76 -3.69 0.38 8.19
C PHE A 76 -5.13 0.39 7.62
N GLY A 77 -5.34 1.02 6.47
CA GLY A 77 -6.64 1.05 5.80
C GLY A 77 -7.17 -0.35 5.49
N SER A 78 -6.29 -1.24 5.01
CA SER A 78 -6.61 -2.65 4.76
C SER A 78 -6.97 -3.39 6.05
N ALA A 79 -6.23 -3.13 7.15
CA ALA A 79 -6.54 -3.72 8.45
C ALA A 79 -7.90 -3.25 8.99
N VAL A 80 -8.27 -1.97 8.81
CA VAL A 80 -9.60 -1.43 9.16
C VAL A 80 -10.71 -2.14 8.37
N ALA A 81 -10.49 -2.42 7.08
CA ALA A 81 -11.46 -3.15 6.25
C ALA A 81 -11.69 -4.59 6.77
N ILE A 82 -10.62 -5.30 7.13
CA ILE A 82 -10.69 -6.65 7.72
C ILE A 82 -11.37 -6.61 9.09
N TYR A 83 -11.05 -5.62 9.93
CA TYR A 83 -11.74 -5.39 11.20
C TYR A 83 -13.26 -5.27 10.97
N ARG A 84 -13.70 -4.46 10.01
CA ARG A 84 -15.12 -4.29 9.71
C ARG A 84 -15.76 -5.58 9.17
N ALA A 85 -15.07 -6.34 8.35
CA ALA A 85 -15.54 -7.65 7.89
C ALA A 85 -15.84 -8.59 9.08
N ALA A 86 -14.91 -8.70 10.03
CA ALA A 86 -15.07 -9.51 11.23
C ALA A 86 -16.24 -9.02 12.12
N LYS A 87 -16.35 -7.70 12.34
CA LYS A 87 -17.45 -7.10 13.11
C LYS A 87 -18.82 -7.31 12.46
N THR A 88 -18.87 -7.40 11.12
CA THR A 88 -20.12 -7.71 10.39
C THR A 88 -20.65 -9.10 10.73
N LEU A 89 -19.77 -10.05 11.03
CA LEU A 89 -20.11 -11.40 11.50
C LEU A 89 -20.15 -11.52 13.04
N ASN A 90 -20.22 -10.39 13.77
CA ASN A 90 -20.22 -10.33 15.23
C ASN A 90 -18.99 -11.00 15.88
N LYS A 91 -17.86 -11.06 15.18
CA LYS A 91 -16.62 -11.59 15.74
C LYS A 91 -15.85 -10.52 16.51
N LYS A 92 -15.08 -10.95 17.52
CA LYS A 92 -14.06 -10.09 18.13
C LYS A 92 -12.98 -9.80 17.09
N ALA A 93 -12.55 -8.55 16.99
CA ALA A 93 -11.56 -8.16 15.99
C ALA A 93 -10.55 -7.19 16.58
N TYR A 94 -9.26 -7.38 16.24
CA TYR A 94 -8.15 -6.62 16.75
C TYR A 94 -7.20 -6.27 15.62
N ILE A 95 -6.62 -5.07 15.66
CA ILE A 95 -5.61 -4.59 14.72
C ILE A 95 -4.28 -4.48 15.48
N VAL A 96 -3.24 -5.13 14.99
CA VAL A 96 -1.90 -5.09 15.61
C VAL A 96 -1.12 -3.93 15.01
N VAL A 97 -0.69 -3.01 15.87
CA VAL A 97 0.18 -1.88 15.55
C VAL A 97 1.12 -1.66 16.74
N ASN A 98 2.42 -1.79 16.53
CA ASN A 98 3.42 -1.52 17.57
C ASN A 98 3.77 -0.03 17.65
N GLU A 99 4.01 0.59 16.50
CA GLU A 99 4.38 2.00 16.42
C GLU A 99 3.55 2.72 15.33
N ALA A 100 2.87 3.77 15.73
CA ALA A 100 2.11 4.60 14.81
C ALA A 100 3.05 5.59 14.08
N THR A 101 3.14 5.48 12.77
CA THR A 101 3.83 6.47 11.93
C THR A 101 3.07 7.81 11.92
N SER A 102 3.77 8.90 11.62
CA SER A 102 3.13 10.23 11.53
C SER A 102 2.02 10.27 10.46
N ALA A 103 2.20 9.56 9.36
CA ALA A 103 1.22 9.47 8.29
C ALA A 103 -0.05 8.70 8.71
N MET A 104 0.09 7.72 9.60
CA MET A 104 -1.01 6.88 10.04
C MET A 104 -1.84 7.48 11.19
N ARG A 105 -1.25 8.35 12.00
CA ARG A 105 -1.93 8.95 13.17
C ARG A 105 -3.30 9.56 12.87
N PRO A 106 -3.46 10.40 11.82
CA PRO A 106 -4.77 10.97 11.51
C PRO A 106 -5.81 9.92 11.11
N MET A 107 -5.38 8.82 10.49
CA MET A 107 -6.26 7.70 10.15
C MET A 107 -6.68 6.94 11.42
N MET A 108 -5.77 6.72 12.36
CA MET A 108 -6.07 6.10 13.65
C MET A 108 -7.07 6.94 14.46
N GLU A 109 -6.94 8.25 14.42
CA GLU A 109 -7.89 9.18 15.04
C GLU A 109 -9.29 9.06 14.41
N ALA A 110 -9.39 9.12 13.08
CA ALA A 110 -10.65 8.96 12.36
C ALA A 110 -11.31 7.59 12.62
N PHE A 111 -10.51 6.54 12.71
CA PHE A 111 -10.96 5.19 13.05
C PHE A 111 -11.46 5.11 14.51
N ALA A 112 -10.73 5.71 15.45
CA ALA A 112 -11.12 5.75 16.86
C ALA A 112 -12.42 6.51 17.06
N GLU A 113 -12.56 7.71 16.46
CA GLU A 113 -13.81 8.48 16.48
C GLU A 113 -14.99 7.68 15.92
N ALA A 114 -14.81 7.04 14.76
CA ALA A 114 -15.84 6.21 14.14
C ALA A 114 -16.26 5.03 15.02
N ASN A 115 -15.38 4.55 15.89
CA ASN A 115 -15.64 3.45 16.82
C ASN A 115 -15.84 3.91 18.28
N ASN A 116 -16.25 5.18 18.49
CA ASN A 116 -16.54 5.78 19.78
C ASN A 116 -15.38 5.63 20.78
N HIS A 117 -14.15 5.69 20.32
CA HIS A 117 -12.92 5.51 21.10
C HIS A 117 -12.89 4.22 21.94
N GLU A 118 -13.53 3.15 21.42
CA GLU A 118 -13.50 1.82 22.05
C GLU A 118 -12.06 1.37 22.26
N GLN A 119 -11.70 1.12 23.52
CA GLN A 119 -10.35 0.71 23.88
C GLN A 119 -10.08 -0.75 23.52
N GLY A 120 -8.82 -1.08 23.21
CA GLY A 120 -8.41 -2.46 22.99
C GLY A 120 -8.73 -3.00 21.58
N ILE A 121 -9.15 -2.15 20.63
CA ILE A 121 -9.25 -2.54 19.21
C ILE A 121 -7.86 -2.58 18.58
N VAL A 122 -7.07 -1.52 18.77
CA VAL A 122 -5.69 -1.46 18.33
C VAL A 122 -4.80 -1.91 19.49
N ILE A 123 -3.98 -2.93 19.23
CA ILE A 123 -3.17 -3.62 20.25
C ILE A 123 -1.73 -3.78 19.79
N GLY A 124 -0.80 -3.91 20.71
CA GLY A 124 0.60 -4.24 20.42
C GLY A 124 0.84 -5.75 20.31
N SER A 125 2.03 -6.13 19.83
CA SER A 125 2.43 -7.53 19.67
C SER A 125 2.34 -8.37 20.96
N SER A 126 2.65 -7.79 22.12
CA SER A 126 2.52 -8.52 23.41
C SER A 126 1.09 -8.96 23.67
N GLN A 127 0.13 -8.04 23.51
CA GLN A 127 -1.29 -8.35 23.66
C GLN A 127 -1.80 -9.30 22.57
N ALA A 128 -1.30 -9.17 21.33
CA ALA A 128 -1.66 -10.07 20.25
C ALA A 128 -1.26 -11.52 20.56
N LYS A 129 -0.08 -11.76 21.15
CA LYS A 129 0.37 -13.09 21.59
C LYS A 129 -0.49 -13.69 22.69
N GLU A 130 -1.09 -12.88 23.57
CA GLU A 130 -2.01 -13.35 24.60
C GLU A 130 -3.41 -13.69 24.05
N ILE A 131 -3.82 -12.99 22.98
CA ILE A 131 -5.16 -13.12 22.40
C ILE A 131 -5.23 -14.25 21.37
N VAL A 132 -4.16 -14.45 20.57
CA VAL A 132 -4.15 -15.42 19.47
C VAL A 132 -4.09 -16.85 20.01
N ASP A 133 -4.96 -17.69 19.48
CA ASP A 133 -5.06 -19.12 19.77
C ASP A 133 -5.53 -19.90 18.52
N ARG A 134 -5.79 -21.18 18.65
CA ARG A 134 -6.27 -22.04 17.55
C ARG A 134 -7.64 -21.64 17.00
N ASN A 135 -8.43 -20.87 17.75
CA ASN A 135 -9.74 -20.32 17.33
C ASN A 135 -9.66 -18.90 16.77
N THR A 136 -8.47 -18.47 16.38
CA THR A 136 -8.22 -17.16 15.81
C THR A 136 -7.96 -17.26 14.32
N VAL A 137 -8.53 -16.37 13.51
CA VAL A 137 -8.03 -16.08 12.16
C VAL A 137 -6.99 -14.98 12.28
N VAL A 138 -5.76 -15.24 11.88
CA VAL A 138 -4.73 -14.21 11.72
C VAL A 138 -4.73 -13.76 10.27
N VAL A 139 -4.98 -12.48 10.03
CA VAL A 139 -4.97 -11.88 8.69
C VAL A 139 -3.75 -11.00 8.55
N VAL A 140 -2.97 -11.23 7.51
CA VAL A 140 -1.85 -10.38 7.13
C VAL A 140 -2.25 -9.58 5.92
N VAL A 141 -2.09 -8.27 6.00
CA VAL A 141 -2.39 -7.33 4.91
C VAL A 141 -1.13 -6.59 4.50
N ASP A 142 -1.05 -6.27 3.22
CA ASP A 142 0.00 -5.42 2.63
C ASP A 142 1.43 -5.92 2.80
N THR A 143 1.58 -7.19 3.08
CA THR A 143 2.86 -7.91 3.02
C THR A 143 2.61 -9.40 2.91
N ASN A 144 3.55 -10.12 2.28
CA ASN A 144 3.56 -11.58 2.27
C ASN A 144 4.83 -12.18 2.91
N LYS A 145 5.66 -11.34 3.54
CA LYS A 145 6.90 -11.76 4.22
C LYS A 145 6.68 -11.92 5.71
N PRO A 146 6.91 -13.12 6.29
CA PRO A 146 6.76 -13.35 7.74
C PRO A 146 7.60 -12.40 8.59
N SER A 147 8.90 -12.29 8.30
CA SER A 147 9.84 -11.46 9.06
C SER A 147 9.53 -9.96 9.03
N TYR A 148 8.70 -9.53 8.08
CA TYR A 148 8.32 -8.13 7.91
C TYR A 148 6.94 -7.79 8.51
N THR A 149 6.21 -8.78 9.05
CA THR A 149 4.93 -8.54 9.74
C THR A 149 5.13 -7.87 11.09
N GLU A 150 4.11 -7.16 11.59
CA GLU A 150 4.12 -6.53 12.91
C GLU A 150 4.42 -7.51 14.05
N CYS A 151 3.97 -8.75 13.95
CA CYS A 151 4.21 -9.80 14.94
C CYS A 151 4.31 -11.17 14.25
N GLU A 152 5.51 -11.57 13.89
CA GLU A 152 5.76 -12.83 13.19
C GLU A 152 5.32 -14.06 13.99
N GLU A 153 5.51 -14.02 15.30
CA GLU A 153 5.28 -15.17 16.18
C GLU A 153 3.83 -15.66 16.17
N ILE A 154 2.85 -14.77 16.00
CA ILE A 154 1.43 -15.16 16.00
C ILE A 154 1.04 -15.99 14.76
N LEU A 155 1.86 -15.99 13.71
CA LEU A 155 1.63 -16.81 12.51
C LEU A 155 1.69 -18.31 12.82
N ALA A 156 2.51 -18.72 13.80
CA ALA A 156 2.64 -20.09 14.23
C ALA A 156 1.62 -20.51 15.31
N MET A 157 0.90 -19.56 15.89
CA MET A 157 -0.04 -19.82 17.00
C MET A 157 -1.42 -20.28 16.55
N THR A 158 -1.74 -20.12 15.27
CA THR A 158 -3.00 -20.54 14.67
C THR A 158 -2.80 -21.30 13.36
N PRO A 159 -3.64 -22.30 13.05
CA PRO A 159 -3.60 -22.95 11.74
C PRO A 159 -4.31 -22.11 10.64
N THR A 160 -4.95 -21.00 11.00
CA THR A 160 -5.79 -20.24 10.07
C THR A 160 -5.18 -18.85 9.82
N VAL A 161 -4.22 -18.82 8.90
CA VAL A 161 -3.57 -17.60 8.42
C VAL A 161 -4.14 -17.23 7.05
N VAL A 162 -4.48 -15.96 6.87
CA VAL A 162 -4.98 -15.38 5.62
C VAL A 162 -4.05 -14.25 5.18
N VAL A 163 -3.74 -14.15 3.89
CA VAL A 163 -2.87 -13.13 3.34
C VAL A 163 -3.58 -12.38 2.21
N PHE A 164 -3.64 -11.05 2.32
CA PHE A 164 -4.05 -10.12 1.26
C PHE A 164 -2.92 -9.15 0.96
N ASP A 165 -2.35 -9.21 -0.24
CA ASP A 165 -1.16 -8.43 -0.58
C ASP A 165 -1.08 -8.12 -2.07
N HIS A 166 -0.54 -6.96 -2.43
CA HIS A 166 -0.32 -6.56 -3.81
C HIS A 166 1.17 -6.55 -4.20
N HIS A 167 2.06 -6.87 -3.28
CA HIS A 167 3.48 -6.92 -3.54
C HIS A 167 3.91 -8.20 -4.27
N ARG A 168 5.01 -8.11 -5.00
CA ARG A 168 5.62 -9.29 -5.62
C ARG A 168 6.13 -10.26 -4.55
N ARG A 169 5.91 -11.54 -4.78
CA ARG A 169 6.48 -12.58 -3.92
C ARG A 169 7.99 -12.60 -4.06
N GLY A 170 8.68 -12.51 -2.93
CA GLY A 170 10.13 -12.67 -2.83
C GLY A 170 10.51 -14.13 -2.51
N ASN A 171 11.76 -14.32 -2.08
CA ASN A 171 12.26 -15.64 -1.63
C ASN A 171 11.65 -16.05 -0.29
N GLU A 172 11.24 -15.13 0.53
CA GLU A 172 10.59 -15.34 1.81
C GLU A 172 9.10 -15.03 1.68
N VAL A 173 8.25 -16.02 1.91
CA VAL A 173 6.78 -15.86 1.84
C VAL A 173 6.12 -16.64 2.98
N ILE A 174 4.97 -16.18 3.45
CA ILE A 174 4.13 -16.91 4.39
C ILE A 174 3.67 -18.20 3.72
N GLN A 175 4.22 -19.30 4.20
CA GLN A 175 3.86 -20.65 3.75
C GLN A 175 2.65 -21.15 4.54
N HIS A 176 1.89 -22.08 3.96
CA HIS A 176 0.73 -22.72 4.63
C HIS A 176 -0.39 -21.78 5.05
N ALA A 177 -0.54 -20.61 4.37
CA ALA A 177 -1.72 -19.77 4.55
C ALA A 177 -2.98 -20.56 4.13
N ALA A 178 -4.00 -20.57 4.98
CA ALA A 178 -5.31 -21.17 4.67
C ALA A 178 -5.98 -20.46 3.48
N LEU A 179 -5.70 -19.16 3.32
CA LEU A 179 -6.09 -18.36 2.16
C LEU A 179 -4.96 -17.39 1.82
N SER A 180 -4.54 -17.42 0.57
CA SER A 180 -3.60 -16.42 0.04
C SER A 180 -4.21 -15.77 -1.20
N TYR A 181 -4.31 -14.44 -1.17
CA TYR A 181 -4.74 -13.62 -2.30
C TYR A 181 -3.71 -12.53 -2.52
N VAL A 182 -2.82 -12.77 -3.47
CA VAL A 182 -1.73 -11.86 -3.85
C VAL A 182 -1.92 -11.47 -5.32
N GLU A 183 -2.13 -10.17 -5.56
CA GLU A 183 -2.42 -9.61 -6.90
C GLU A 183 -1.54 -8.41 -7.19
N THR A 184 -0.44 -8.63 -7.88
CA THR A 184 0.56 -7.59 -8.18
C THR A 184 0.08 -6.49 -9.15
N ASN A 185 -1.08 -6.69 -9.77
CA ASN A 185 -1.71 -5.69 -10.64
C ASN A 185 -2.74 -4.82 -9.90
N ALA A 186 -3.01 -5.11 -8.63
CA ALA A 186 -3.80 -4.21 -7.80
C ALA A 186 -2.99 -2.97 -7.45
N SER A 187 -3.66 -1.83 -7.36
CA SER A 187 -3.00 -0.57 -7.01
C SER A 187 -2.53 -0.54 -5.55
N SER A 188 -3.27 -1.22 -4.67
CA SER A 188 -3.06 -1.26 -3.23
C SER A 188 -3.78 -2.46 -2.61
N SER A 189 -3.40 -2.83 -1.41
CA SER A 189 -4.11 -3.83 -0.60
C SER A 189 -5.50 -3.32 -0.19
N CYS A 190 -5.68 -2.01 0.03
CA CYS A 190 -6.97 -1.38 0.26
C CYS A 190 -7.94 -1.55 -0.91
N GLU A 191 -7.47 -1.45 -2.17
CA GLU A 191 -8.27 -1.77 -3.36
C GLU A 191 -8.80 -3.19 -3.27
N MET A 192 -7.91 -4.15 -3.02
CA MET A 192 -8.25 -5.58 -2.97
C MET A 192 -9.24 -5.89 -1.85
N VAL A 193 -9.03 -5.34 -0.65
CA VAL A 193 -9.93 -5.60 0.48
C VAL A 193 -11.26 -4.87 0.33
N ALA A 194 -11.30 -3.67 -0.26
CA ALA A 194 -12.54 -2.99 -0.61
C ALA A 194 -13.37 -3.81 -1.63
N GLU A 195 -12.72 -4.46 -2.58
CA GLU A 195 -13.37 -5.38 -3.52
C GLU A 195 -13.91 -6.63 -2.80
N ILE A 196 -13.13 -7.23 -1.89
CA ILE A 196 -13.55 -8.35 -1.04
C ILE A 196 -14.81 -7.99 -0.23
N LEU A 197 -14.85 -6.81 0.39
CA LEU A 197 -15.99 -6.37 1.22
C LEU A 197 -17.31 -6.36 0.44
N GLN A 198 -17.31 -6.05 -0.85
CA GLN A 198 -18.50 -6.03 -1.69
C GLN A 198 -19.14 -7.41 -1.86
N TYR A 199 -18.37 -8.49 -1.70
CA TYR A 199 -18.84 -9.88 -1.87
C TYR A 199 -18.82 -10.68 -0.54
N PHE A 200 -18.32 -10.08 0.54
CA PHE A 200 -18.17 -10.75 1.83
C PHE A 200 -19.50 -11.03 2.51
N ALA A 201 -20.37 -10.03 2.58
CA ALA A 201 -21.72 -10.16 3.09
C ALA A 201 -22.60 -8.98 2.63
N ASP A 202 -23.89 -9.20 2.45
CA ASP A 202 -24.84 -8.17 1.99
C ASP A 202 -25.03 -7.02 3.02
N ASN A 203 -24.75 -7.28 4.28
CA ASN A 203 -24.92 -6.33 5.38
C ASN A 203 -23.64 -5.64 5.83
N VAL A 204 -22.55 -5.66 5.07
CA VAL A 204 -21.34 -4.91 5.39
C VAL A 204 -21.66 -3.41 5.39
N ARG A 205 -21.54 -2.78 6.57
CA ARG A 205 -21.74 -1.34 6.73
C ARG A 205 -20.48 -0.72 7.31
N LEU A 206 -19.72 -0.05 6.47
CA LEU A 206 -18.60 0.78 6.90
C LEU A 206 -19.12 2.03 7.61
N LYS A 207 -18.47 2.43 8.69
CA LYS A 207 -18.63 3.76 9.28
C LYS A 207 -17.83 4.77 8.44
N GLY A 208 -18.22 6.06 8.45
CA GLY A 208 -17.57 7.06 7.61
C GLY A 208 -16.06 7.14 7.80
N GLY A 209 -15.57 7.17 9.04
CA GLY A 209 -14.14 7.18 9.31
C GLY A 209 -13.40 5.89 8.90
N GLU A 210 -14.06 4.73 8.92
CA GLU A 210 -13.50 3.49 8.40
C GLU A 210 -13.38 3.52 6.87
N ALA A 211 -14.42 4.00 6.21
CA ALA A 211 -14.40 4.19 4.77
C ALA A 211 -13.34 5.21 4.34
N ASP A 212 -13.15 6.27 5.13
CA ASP A 212 -12.07 7.26 4.92
C ASP A 212 -10.69 6.62 5.02
N CYS A 213 -10.45 5.75 6.02
CA CYS A 213 -9.16 5.05 6.17
C CYS A 213 -8.84 4.17 4.95
N ILE A 214 -9.82 3.38 4.47
CA ILE A 214 -9.60 2.50 3.32
C ILE A 214 -9.37 3.34 2.04
N TYR A 215 -10.15 4.41 1.87
CA TYR A 215 -9.97 5.34 0.74
C TYR A 215 -8.60 6.02 0.78
N ALA A 216 -8.13 6.39 1.97
CA ALA A 216 -6.83 7.00 2.20
C ALA A 216 -5.69 6.07 1.76
N GLY A 217 -5.75 4.78 2.08
CA GLY A 217 -4.77 3.79 1.63
C GLY A 217 -4.66 3.75 0.11
N ILE A 218 -5.79 3.64 -0.61
CA ILE A 218 -5.80 3.69 -2.08
C ILE A 218 -5.20 5.00 -2.58
N MET A 219 -5.60 6.13 -2.01
CA MET A 219 -5.18 7.46 -2.45
C MET A 219 -3.66 7.67 -2.31
N ILE A 220 -3.09 7.24 -1.19
CA ILE A 220 -1.65 7.39 -0.92
C ILE A 220 -0.82 6.48 -1.82
N ASP A 221 -1.17 5.22 -1.96
CA ASP A 221 -0.44 4.24 -2.78
C ASP A 221 -0.47 4.55 -4.28
N THR A 222 -1.52 5.23 -4.70
CA THR A 222 -1.70 5.65 -6.10
C THR A 222 -1.23 7.08 -6.39
N ASP A 223 -0.60 7.73 -5.43
CA ASP A 223 -0.21 9.15 -5.55
C ASP A 223 -1.40 10.01 -6.02
N ASN A 224 -2.48 10.01 -5.23
CA ASN A 224 -3.74 10.69 -5.56
C ASN A 224 -4.37 10.22 -6.90
N PHE A 225 -4.40 8.94 -7.15
CA PHE A 225 -4.91 8.31 -8.36
C PHE A 225 -4.14 8.66 -9.65
N MET A 226 -2.90 9.12 -9.55
CA MET A 226 -2.06 9.43 -10.70
C MET A 226 -1.20 8.25 -11.16
N ARG A 227 -0.94 7.27 -10.29
CA ARG A 227 -0.04 6.14 -10.58
C ARG A 227 -0.68 4.79 -10.28
N LYS A 228 -0.32 3.77 -11.05
CA LYS A 228 -0.75 2.37 -10.88
C LYS A 228 -2.28 2.19 -10.79
N THR A 229 -3.06 3.09 -11.35
CA THR A 229 -4.52 3.02 -11.31
C THR A 229 -5.09 2.25 -12.47
N GLY A 230 -6.14 1.50 -12.22
CA GLY A 230 -6.96 0.82 -13.21
C GLY A 230 -8.45 1.02 -12.94
N VAL A 231 -9.31 0.42 -13.76
CA VAL A 231 -10.76 0.49 -13.56
C VAL A 231 -11.15 0.01 -12.16
N ARG A 232 -10.52 -1.07 -11.67
CA ARG A 232 -10.75 -1.63 -10.32
C ARG A 232 -10.50 -0.60 -9.21
N THR A 233 -9.44 0.21 -9.34
CA THR A 233 -9.10 1.26 -8.37
C THR A 233 -10.22 2.27 -8.24
N PHE A 234 -10.77 2.73 -9.38
CA PHE A 234 -11.90 3.68 -9.39
C PHE A 234 -13.20 3.04 -8.92
N GLU A 235 -13.44 1.76 -9.22
CA GLU A 235 -14.60 1.02 -8.71
C GLU A 235 -14.54 0.86 -7.18
N ALA A 236 -13.37 0.52 -6.62
CA ALA A 236 -13.15 0.47 -5.19
C ALA A 236 -13.35 1.85 -4.54
N ALA A 237 -12.81 2.91 -5.12
CA ALA A 237 -13.01 4.27 -4.65
C ALA A 237 -14.50 4.68 -4.71
N ALA A 238 -15.21 4.36 -5.79
CA ALA A 238 -16.65 4.60 -5.91
C ALA A 238 -17.48 3.81 -4.88
N PHE A 239 -17.11 2.57 -4.60
CA PHE A 239 -17.73 1.79 -3.54
C PHE A 239 -17.54 2.45 -2.17
N LEU A 240 -16.32 2.85 -1.83
CA LEU A 240 -16.01 3.51 -0.56
C LEU A 240 -16.76 4.85 -0.42
N ARG A 241 -16.88 5.62 -1.50
CA ARG A 241 -17.72 6.83 -1.54
C ARG A 241 -19.18 6.53 -1.21
N ARG A 242 -19.76 5.47 -1.77
CA ARG A 242 -21.13 5.03 -1.41
C ARG A 242 -21.24 4.59 0.04
N CYS A 243 -20.17 4.06 0.62
CA CYS A 243 -20.08 3.68 2.03
C CYS A 243 -19.83 4.87 2.99
N GLY A 244 -19.72 6.10 2.47
CA GLY A 244 -19.60 7.32 3.29
C GLY A 244 -18.18 7.88 3.41
N ALA A 245 -17.21 7.38 2.64
CA ALA A 245 -15.91 8.01 2.55
C ALA A 245 -16.04 9.46 2.03
N ASP A 246 -15.35 10.40 2.66
CA ASP A 246 -15.36 11.81 2.27
C ASP A 246 -13.96 12.24 1.85
N VAL A 247 -13.82 12.54 0.55
CA VAL A 247 -12.52 12.94 -0.05
C VAL A 247 -11.94 14.17 0.65
N THR A 248 -12.79 15.09 1.08
CA THR A 248 -12.33 16.30 1.78
C THR A 248 -11.80 15.97 3.17
N ARG A 249 -12.46 15.06 3.92
CA ARG A 249 -11.94 14.59 5.20
C ARG A 249 -10.62 13.86 5.01
N VAL A 250 -10.55 12.93 4.04
CA VAL A 250 -9.31 12.21 3.72
C VAL A 250 -8.20 13.16 3.34
N HIS A 251 -8.45 14.13 2.45
CA HIS A 251 -7.45 15.12 2.08
C HIS A 251 -6.95 15.94 3.29
N LYS A 252 -7.84 16.27 4.22
CA LYS A 252 -7.46 16.99 5.45
C LYS A 252 -6.54 16.18 6.37
N MET A 253 -6.63 14.84 6.37
CA MET A 253 -5.75 13.98 7.16
C MET A 253 -4.27 14.10 6.78
N PHE A 254 -3.99 14.38 5.50
CA PHE A 254 -2.63 14.42 4.95
C PHE A 254 -2.15 15.84 4.63
N ARG A 255 -2.74 16.84 5.25
CA ARG A 255 -2.27 18.23 5.10
C ARG A 255 -0.92 18.40 5.76
N THR A 256 -0.01 18.99 5.02
CA THR A 256 1.33 19.34 5.50
C THR A 256 1.27 20.57 6.39
N ASP A 257 2.05 20.64 7.45
CA ASP A 257 2.19 21.86 8.23
C ASP A 257 3.00 22.92 7.46
N MET A 258 2.92 24.18 7.94
CA MET A 258 3.55 25.30 7.26
C MET A 258 5.09 25.22 7.25
N ALA A 259 5.70 24.63 8.28
CA ALA A 259 7.17 24.52 8.37
C ALA A 259 7.68 23.48 7.35
N GLU A 260 7.03 22.33 7.28
CA GLU A 260 7.34 21.27 6.30
C GLU A 260 7.09 21.75 4.87
N TYR A 261 5.97 22.47 4.64
CA TYR A 261 5.66 23.05 3.33
C TYR A 261 6.73 24.06 2.87
N LYS A 262 7.14 24.97 3.78
CA LYS A 262 8.20 25.95 3.49
C LYS A 262 9.53 25.29 3.19
N ALA A 263 9.94 24.29 3.99
CA ALA A 263 11.19 23.55 3.76
C ALA A 263 11.19 22.84 2.39
N ARG A 264 10.08 22.21 2.02
CA ARG A 264 9.91 21.60 0.70
C ARG A 264 9.98 22.62 -0.42
N ALA A 265 9.25 23.72 -0.29
CA ALA A 265 9.28 24.80 -1.28
C ALA A 265 10.68 25.42 -1.44
N GLU A 266 11.42 25.57 -0.35
CA GLU A 266 12.80 26.05 -0.36
C GLU A 266 13.74 25.07 -1.07
N ALA A 267 13.59 23.76 -0.82
CA ALA A 267 14.33 22.73 -1.54
C ALA A 267 14.06 22.77 -3.04
N VAL A 268 12.79 22.90 -3.46
CA VAL A 268 12.42 23.01 -4.87
C VAL A 268 12.98 24.29 -5.50
N ARG A 269 12.89 25.43 -4.80
CA ARG A 269 13.39 26.72 -5.25
C ARG A 269 14.89 26.73 -5.53
N HIS A 270 15.67 26.01 -4.73
CA HIS A 270 17.13 25.94 -4.87
C HIS A 270 17.62 24.72 -5.65
N ALA A 271 16.72 23.98 -6.28
CA ALA A 271 17.10 22.83 -7.07
C ALA A 271 17.85 23.26 -8.34
N GLU A 272 19.00 22.66 -8.57
CA GLU A 272 19.77 22.78 -9.80
C GLU A 272 19.46 21.61 -10.73
N VAL A 273 19.18 21.91 -12.00
CA VAL A 273 18.87 20.89 -13.01
C VAL A 273 20.03 20.76 -13.99
N TYR A 274 20.62 19.57 -14.04
CA TYR A 274 21.70 19.24 -14.96
C TYR A 274 21.37 17.97 -15.74
N LYS A 275 21.29 18.05 -17.07
CA LYS A 275 20.99 16.92 -17.97
C LYS A 275 19.75 16.09 -17.56
N GLY A 276 18.72 16.76 -17.05
CA GLY A 276 17.50 16.11 -16.59
C GLY A 276 17.56 15.55 -15.17
N PHE A 277 18.65 15.78 -14.44
CA PHE A 277 18.75 15.45 -13.01
C PHE A 277 18.59 16.73 -12.19
N ALA A 278 17.62 16.73 -11.28
CA ALA A 278 17.43 17.80 -10.30
C ALA A 278 18.14 17.45 -9.00
N LEU A 279 19.02 18.30 -8.51
CA LEU A 279 19.75 18.15 -7.25
C LEU A 279 19.43 19.31 -6.32
N THR A 280 19.18 19.01 -5.04
CA THR A 280 18.95 20.03 -4.03
C THR A 280 19.27 19.53 -2.63
N VAL A 281 19.35 20.47 -1.70
CA VAL A 281 19.42 20.20 -0.26
C VAL A 281 18.11 20.65 0.39
N CYS A 282 17.47 19.75 1.14
CA CYS A 282 16.26 20.08 1.88
C CYS A 282 16.63 20.59 3.28
N PRO A 283 16.15 21.79 3.68
CA PRO A 283 16.33 22.26 5.05
C PRO A 283 15.69 21.30 6.06
N SER A 284 16.41 21.02 7.15
CA SER A 284 15.96 20.04 8.16
C SER A 284 15.61 20.67 9.51
N LYS A 285 16.08 21.89 9.75
CA LYS A 285 15.97 22.56 11.05
C LYS A 285 14.53 22.84 11.45
N GLY A 286 14.14 22.32 12.61
CA GLY A 286 12.80 22.54 13.19
C GLY A 286 11.68 21.67 12.58
N LEU A 287 12.03 20.69 11.76
CA LEU A 287 11.07 19.72 11.21
C LEU A 287 10.94 18.50 12.11
N ALA A 288 9.74 17.97 12.24
CA ALA A 288 9.49 16.73 12.97
C ALA A 288 10.06 15.51 12.22
N SER A 289 9.95 15.50 10.88
CA SER A 289 10.37 14.39 10.03
C SER A 289 11.12 14.87 8.77
N PRO A 290 12.37 15.37 8.91
CA PRO A 290 13.10 15.97 7.80
C PRO A 290 13.31 15.06 6.60
N THR A 291 13.54 13.76 6.82
CA THR A 291 13.75 12.77 5.77
C THR A 291 12.50 12.54 4.92
N ILE A 292 11.31 12.62 5.53
CA ILE A 292 10.04 12.53 4.82
C ILE A 292 9.84 13.76 3.93
N VAL A 293 10.14 14.95 4.46
CA VAL A 293 10.04 16.20 3.69
C VAL A 293 11.01 16.19 2.51
N GLY A 294 12.24 15.70 2.70
CA GLY A 294 13.20 15.51 1.60
C GLY A 294 12.71 14.53 0.52
N ALA A 295 12.07 13.43 0.93
CA ALA A 295 11.48 12.48 -0.02
C ALA A 295 10.29 13.10 -0.79
N GLN A 296 9.46 13.92 -0.13
CA GLN A 296 8.38 14.66 -0.77
C GLN A 296 8.91 15.70 -1.76
N ALA A 297 9.98 16.43 -1.41
CA ALA A 297 10.64 17.36 -2.32
C ALA A 297 11.19 16.65 -3.57
N ALA A 298 11.76 15.44 -3.39
CA ALA A 298 12.23 14.64 -4.52
C ALA A 298 11.07 14.23 -5.46
N ASN A 299 9.92 13.87 -4.93
CA ASN A 299 8.73 13.59 -5.75
C ASN A 299 8.24 14.84 -6.49
N GLU A 300 8.22 16.00 -5.82
CA GLU A 300 7.73 17.26 -6.39
C GLU A 300 8.62 17.73 -7.56
N LEU A 301 9.93 17.55 -7.45
CA LEU A 301 10.88 17.88 -8.54
C LEU A 301 10.64 17.06 -9.81
N LEU A 302 10.10 15.85 -9.71
CA LEU A 302 9.77 15.03 -10.88
C LEU A 302 8.56 15.57 -11.67
N ASN A 303 7.76 16.47 -11.10
CA ASN A 303 6.66 17.12 -11.81
C ASN A 303 7.11 18.28 -12.71
N ILE A 304 8.40 18.62 -12.68
CA ILE A 304 8.98 19.71 -13.48
C ILE A 304 9.35 19.18 -14.87
N VAL A 305 8.91 19.86 -15.91
CA VAL A 305 9.21 19.49 -17.30
C VAL A 305 10.72 19.45 -17.52
N GLY A 306 11.21 18.34 -18.10
CA GLY A 306 12.62 18.12 -18.37
C GLY A 306 13.41 17.49 -17.22
N VAL A 307 12.81 17.27 -16.04
CA VAL A 307 13.40 16.50 -14.96
C VAL A 307 13.04 15.03 -15.11
N ARG A 308 14.05 14.16 -15.19
CA ARG A 308 13.92 12.70 -15.32
C ARG A 308 14.29 11.97 -14.04
N ALA A 309 15.12 12.59 -13.21
CA ALA A 309 15.49 12.08 -11.90
C ALA A 309 15.71 13.25 -10.93
N SER A 310 15.44 13.02 -9.67
CA SER A 310 15.67 13.97 -8.59
C SER A 310 16.49 13.33 -7.47
N ILE A 311 17.39 14.11 -6.89
CA ILE A 311 18.22 13.70 -5.76
C ILE A 311 18.15 14.82 -4.73
N VAL A 312 17.63 14.52 -3.56
CA VAL A 312 17.49 15.46 -2.45
C VAL A 312 18.32 14.98 -1.27
N LEU A 313 19.20 15.83 -0.79
CA LEU A 313 20.03 15.60 0.36
C LEU A 313 19.38 16.23 1.60
N THR A 314 19.24 15.48 2.68
CA THR A 314 18.63 15.97 3.93
C THR A 314 19.52 15.59 5.11
N GLU A 315 20.00 16.57 5.85
CA GLU A 315 20.76 16.32 7.08
C GLU A 315 19.78 16.03 8.22
N TYR A 316 20.00 14.93 8.95
CA TYR A 316 19.22 14.58 10.14
C TYR A 316 20.06 13.76 11.11
N ASN A 317 20.11 14.17 12.38
CA ASN A 317 20.88 13.51 13.44
C ASN A 317 22.36 13.28 13.08
N GLY A 318 22.99 14.26 12.44
CA GLY A 318 24.40 14.20 12.04
C GLY A 318 24.70 13.25 10.88
N ARG A 319 23.67 12.82 10.15
CA ARG A 319 23.79 11.99 8.94
C ARG A 319 23.13 12.69 7.76
N ILE A 320 23.61 12.38 6.56
CA ILE A 320 23.01 12.82 5.31
C ILE A 320 22.14 11.69 4.76
N TYR A 321 20.85 11.93 4.66
CA TYR A 321 19.92 11.05 3.99
C TYR A 321 19.74 11.50 2.55
N VAL A 322 19.78 10.54 1.63
CA VAL A 322 19.61 10.81 0.20
C VAL A 322 18.29 10.24 -0.26
N SER A 323 17.40 11.12 -0.72
CA SER A 323 16.14 10.74 -1.36
C SER A 323 16.28 10.85 -2.86
N ALA A 324 16.33 9.73 -3.57
CA ALA A 324 16.41 9.68 -5.01
C ALA A 324 15.12 9.14 -5.62
N ARG A 325 14.65 9.78 -6.68
CA ARG A 325 13.45 9.39 -7.44
C ARG A 325 13.73 9.52 -8.93
N SER A 326 13.00 8.74 -9.74
CA SER A 326 13.11 8.82 -11.19
C SER A 326 11.81 8.44 -11.87
N ILE A 327 11.68 8.91 -13.10
CA ILE A 327 10.66 8.51 -14.06
C ILE A 327 11.35 7.95 -15.30
N ASP A 328 10.59 7.24 -16.11
CA ASP A 328 11.03 6.65 -17.38
C ASP A 328 12.19 5.65 -17.23
N ASP A 329 13.26 5.85 -18.02
CA ASP A 329 14.38 4.92 -18.20
C ASP A 329 15.53 5.08 -17.18
N VAL A 330 15.45 6.05 -16.29
CA VAL A 330 16.49 6.28 -15.27
C VAL A 330 16.31 5.36 -14.09
N ASN A 331 17.30 4.52 -13.80
CA ASN A 331 17.31 3.68 -12.60
C ASN A 331 18.19 4.29 -11.50
N VAL A 332 17.57 5.03 -10.59
CA VAL A 332 18.27 5.67 -9.48
C VAL A 332 18.79 4.68 -8.44
N GLN A 333 18.20 3.49 -8.34
CA GLN A 333 18.69 2.44 -7.43
C GLN A 333 20.13 2.05 -7.74
N VAL A 334 20.45 1.83 -9.03
CA VAL A 334 21.80 1.50 -9.46
C VAL A 334 22.80 2.61 -9.11
N ILE A 335 22.34 3.87 -9.16
CA ILE A 335 23.17 5.02 -8.79
C ILE A 335 23.44 5.00 -7.28
N MET A 336 22.40 4.79 -6.46
CA MET A 336 22.52 4.75 -5.00
C MET A 336 23.40 3.58 -4.53
N GLU A 337 23.21 2.39 -5.08
CA GLU A 337 24.05 1.21 -4.78
C GLU A 337 25.54 1.46 -5.07
N LYS A 338 25.86 2.16 -6.16
CA LYS A 338 27.26 2.54 -6.48
C LYS A 338 27.84 3.61 -5.55
N MET A 339 26.98 4.36 -4.90
CA MET A 339 27.38 5.37 -3.89
C MET A 339 27.46 4.80 -2.47
N GLY A 340 27.16 3.51 -2.28
CA GLY A 340 27.23 2.83 -0.99
C GLY A 340 25.95 2.98 -0.14
N GLY A 341 24.83 3.24 -0.79
CA GLY A 341 23.51 3.36 -0.18
C GLY A 341 22.68 2.09 -0.32
#